data_facb9b56b9859b1d13d14ceb181749d8
#
_entry.id   facb9b56b9859b1d13d14ceb181749d8
#
_cell.length_a   1.000
_cell.length_b   1.000
_cell.length_c   1.000
_cell.angle_alpha   90.00
_cell.angle_beta   90.00
_cell.angle_gamma   90.00
#
_symmetry.space_group_name_H-M   'P 1'
#
loop_
_entity.id
_entity.type
_entity.pdbx_description
1 polymer ?
#
loop_
_entity_poly.entity_id
_entity_poly.type
_entity_poly.pdbx_seq_one_letter_code
_entity_poly.pdbx_strand_id
1 'polypeptide(L)'
;LVMKAKLTEEPSRFHDASPLDHVREDAPPFFVIHGDRDTLAPVQYARAFVQLLRERSEAAVAYAELPGAQHAFDIFYSPRSVRVIEGVERFLNRVYQTRAQGVPGPPKHERVAALNGAA
;
A
#
# COMPACT_ATOMS: atom_id res chain seq x y z
N LEU A 1 14.88 7.15 -3.29
CA LEU A 1 15.08 8.51 -2.75
C LEU A 1 16.22 8.49 -1.75
N VAL A 2 17.33 9.05 -2.11
CA VAL A 2 18.50 9.08 -1.22
C VAL A 2 18.42 10.34 -0.34
N MET A 3 18.15 10.15 0.95
CA MET A 3 18.23 11.23 1.91
C MET A 3 19.70 11.47 2.30
N LYS A 4 20.21 12.67 2.04
CA LYS A 4 21.59 13.05 2.33
C LYS A 4 21.83 13.53 3.77
N ALA A 5 20.82 13.45 4.64
CA ALA A 5 20.91 13.85 6.03
C ALA A 5 20.99 12.63 6.95
N LYS A 6 21.73 12.74 8.06
CA LYS A 6 21.74 11.73 9.11
C LYS A 6 20.60 11.96 10.08
N LEU A 7 19.94 10.89 10.52
CA LEU A 7 18.81 10.94 11.44
C LEU A 7 19.10 11.73 12.73
N THR A 8 20.34 11.64 13.21
CA THR A 8 20.81 12.33 14.42
C THR A 8 21.05 13.83 14.23
N GLU A 9 21.26 14.27 12.97
CA GLU A 9 21.60 15.67 12.67
C GLU A 9 20.37 16.47 12.26
N GLU A 10 19.41 15.84 11.55
CA GLU A 10 18.20 16.51 11.04
C GLU A 10 16.96 15.62 11.19
N PRO A 11 16.49 15.34 12.40
CA PRO A 11 15.36 14.43 12.61
C PRO A 11 14.08 14.91 11.93
N SER A 12 13.86 16.23 11.82
CA SER A 12 12.67 16.80 11.16
C SER A 12 12.58 16.40 9.68
N ARG A 13 13.71 16.37 8.97
CA ARG A 13 13.72 15.98 7.53
C ARG A 13 13.33 14.52 7.32
N PHE A 14 13.65 13.64 8.28
CA PHE A 14 13.23 12.24 8.23
C PHE A 14 11.75 12.10 8.54
N HIS A 15 11.20 12.87 9.48
CA HIS A 15 9.78 12.94 9.74
C HIS A 15 9.02 13.45 8.52
N ASP A 16 9.48 14.54 7.91
CA ASP A 16 8.87 15.10 6.69
C ASP A 16 8.86 14.11 5.51
N ALA A 17 9.79 13.17 5.46
CA ALA A 17 9.88 12.15 4.44
C ALA A 17 9.16 10.83 4.80
N SER A 18 8.71 10.68 6.04
CA SER A 18 8.02 9.47 6.49
C SER A 18 6.56 9.44 6.03
N PRO A 19 6.12 8.45 5.26
CA PRO A 19 4.70 8.32 4.90
C PRO A 19 3.77 8.20 6.11
N LEU A 20 4.26 7.68 7.23
CA LEU A 20 3.48 7.50 8.46
C LEU A 20 3.05 8.85 9.07
N ASP A 21 3.93 9.85 8.99
CA ASP A 21 3.67 11.18 9.56
C ASP A 21 2.71 12.02 8.71
N HIS A 22 2.48 11.61 7.46
CA HIS A 22 1.60 12.31 6.50
C HIS A 22 0.21 11.68 6.34
N VAL A 23 -0.12 10.66 7.13
CA VAL A 23 -1.46 10.07 7.08
C VAL A 23 -2.48 11.03 7.71
N ARG A 24 -3.44 11.46 6.89
CA ARG A 24 -4.49 12.40 7.28
C ARG A 24 -5.87 11.82 7.01
N GLU A 25 -6.89 12.43 7.64
CA GLU A 25 -8.28 12.04 7.47
C GLU A 25 -8.74 12.13 6.00
N ASP A 26 -8.27 13.14 5.28
CA ASP A 26 -8.55 13.40 3.86
C ASP A 26 -7.63 12.65 2.88
N ALA A 27 -6.89 11.64 3.34
CA ALA A 27 -6.03 10.85 2.47
C ALA A 27 -6.83 10.19 1.34
N PRO A 28 -6.28 10.10 0.12
CA PRO A 28 -6.95 9.43 -0.99
C PRO A 28 -7.05 7.92 -0.75
N PRO A 29 -7.84 7.20 -1.57
CA PRO A 29 -7.83 5.74 -1.54
C PRO A 29 -6.43 5.17 -1.79
N PHE A 30 -6.05 4.15 -1.01
CA PHE A 30 -4.76 3.48 -1.12
C PHE A 30 -4.93 1.98 -1.41
N PHE A 31 -4.10 1.47 -2.29
CA PHE A 31 -3.84 0.05 -2.41
C PHE A 31 -2.35 -0.20 -2.15
N VAL A 32 -2.03 -0.75 -0.99
CA VAL A 32 -0.65 -1.07 -0.59
C VAL A 32 -0.37 -2.53 -0.92
N ILE A 33 0.72 -2.77 -1.65
CA ILE A 33 1.16 -4.10 -2.05
C ILE A 33 2.60 -4.26 -1.58
N HIS A 34 2.88 -5.32 -0.81
CA HIS A 34 4.19 -5.52 -0.21
C HIS A 34 4.56 -7.00 -0.12
N GLY A 35 5.83 -7.31 -0.39
CA GLY A 35 6.37 -8.65 -0.20
C GLY A 35 6.74 -8.92 1.26
N ASP A 36 6.38 -10.07 1.80
CA ASP A 36 6.67 -10.41 3.20
C ASP A 36 8.15 -10.72 3.46
N ARG A 37 8.93 -10.94 2.40
CA ARG A 37 10.38 -11.18 2.45
C ARG A 37 11.21 -10.01 1.90
N ASP A 38 10.63 -8.83 1.84
CA ASP A 38 11.35 -7.63 1.46
C ASP A 38 12.43 -7.30 2.50
N THR A 39 13.68 -7.41 2.08
CA THR A 39 14.84 -7.15 2.96
C THR A 39 15.28 -5.69 2.98
N LEU A 40 14.81 -4.90 2.01
CA LEU A 40 15.14 -3.46 1.92
C LEU A 40 14.10 -2.60 2.65
N ALA A 41 12.84 -3.01 2.61
CA ALA A 41 11.73 -2.37 3.31
C ALA A 41 10.94 -3.41 4.09
N PRO A 42 11.23 -3.60 5.39
CA PRO A 42 10.57 -4.62 6.20
C PRO A 42 9.05 -4.49 6.18
N VAL A 43 8.35 -5.62 6.04
CA VAL A 43 6.89 -5.70 5.90
C VAL A 43 6.13 -5.07 7.07
N GLN A 44 6.74 -5.00 8.24
CA GLN A 44 6.16 -4.35 9.43
C GLN A 44 5.82 -2.88 9.19
N TYR A 45 6.62 -2.17 8.39
CA TYR A 45 6.34 -0.77 8.05
C TYR A 45 5.10 -0.64 7.14
N ALA A 46 4.94 -1.55 6.18
CA ALA A 46 3.74 -1.59 5.35
C ALA A 46 2.49 -1.88 6.17
N ARG A 47 2.57 -2.83 7.09
CA ARG A 47 1.47 -3.18 8.02
C ARG A 47 1.09 -1.99 8.91
N ALA A 48 2.08 -1.30 9.50
CA ALA A 48 1.85 -0.13 10.33
C ALA A 48 1.22 1.02 9.52
N PHE A 49 1.69 1.26 8.31
CA PHE A 49 1.13 2.28 7.42
C PHE A 49 -0.33 2.00 7.06
N VAL A 50 -0.64 0.77 6.69
CA VAL A 50 -2.02 0.35 6.37
C VAL A 50 -2.94 0.47 7.58
N GLN A 51 -2.47 0.08 8.77
CA GLN A 51 -3.25 0.22 9.99
C GLN A 51 -3.56 1.69 10.27
N LEU A 52 -2.56 2.56 10.17
CA LEU A 52 -2.72 3.98 10.42
C LEU A 52 -3.67 4.64 9.39
N LEU A 53 -3.59 4.25 8.12
CA LEU A 53 -4.54 4.69 7.09
C LEU A 53 -5.97 4.29 7.43
N ARG A 54 -6.19 3.06 7.88
CA ARG A 54 -7.51 2.56 8.25
C ARG A 54 -8.10 3.23 9.49
N GLU A 55 -7.24 3.66 10.41
CA GLU A 55 -7.65 4.36 11.62
C GLU A 55 -8.00 5.83 11.36
N ARG A 56 -7.27 6.49 10.46
CA ARG A 56 -7.38 7.95 10.25
C ARG A 56 -8.13 8.35 9.01
N SER A 57 -8.01 7.59 7.92
CA SER A 57 -8.61 7.95 6.64
C SER A 57 -10.03 7.40 6.48
N GLU A 58 -10.92 8.22 5.92
CA GLU A 58 -12.27 7.82 5.49
C GLU A 58 -12.29 7.11 4.14
N ALA A 59 -11.20 7.16 3.38
CA ALA A 59 -11.09 6.56 2.06
C ALA A 59 -10.87 5.04 2.10
N ALA A 60 -11.09 4.37 0.97
CA ALA A 60 -10.84 2.94 0.83
C ALA A 60 -9.36 2.61 0.96
N VAL A 61 -9.03 1.62 1.79
CA VAL A 61 -7.66 1.13 1.98
C VAL A 61 -7.63 -0.38 1.74
N ALA A 62 -7.03 -0.80 0.63
CA ALA A 62 -6.76 -2.19 0.32
C ALA A 62 -5.30 -2.54 0.63
N TYR A 63 -5.06 -3.76 1.07
CA TYR A 63 -3.73 -4.26 1.36
C TYR A 63 -3.54 -5.68 0.85
N ALA A 64 -2.49 -5.89 0.08
CA ALA A 64 -2.06 -7.20 -0.39
C ALA A 64 -0.62 -7.47 0.07
N GLU A 65 -0.46 -8.46 0.93
CA GLU A 65 0.84 -8.98 1.33
C GLU A 65 1.15 -10.22 0.50
N LEU A 66 2.31 -10.23 -0.16
CA LEU A 66 2.69 -11.28 -1.10
C LEU A 66 3.68 -12.24 -0.45
N PRO A 67 3.26 -13.49 -0.11
CA PRO A 67 4.13 -14.48 0.49
C PRO A 67 5.34 -14.80 -0.39
N GLY A 68 6.53 -14.79 0.21
CA GLY A 68 7.79 -15.10 -0.46
C GLY A 68 8.28 -14.05 -1.45
N ALA A 69 7.61 -12.92 -1.59
CA ALA A 69 8.04 -11.85 -2.49
C ALA A 69 9.10 -10.96 -1.85
N GLN A 70 10.11 -10.62 -2.64
CA GLN A 70 11.17 -9.69 -2.30
C GLN A 70 10.83 -8.27 -2.76
N HIS A 71 11.72 -7.31 -2.45
CA HIS A 71 11.64 -5.95 -2.96
C HIS A 71 11.60 -5.92 -4.49
N ALA A 72 10.78 -5.02 -5.04
CA ALA A 72 10.65 -4.83 -6.50
C ALA A 72 10.32 -6.14 -7.27
N PHE A 73 9.50 -7.01 -6.69
CA PHE A 73 9.08 -8.29 -7.28
C PHE A 73 8.42 -8.15 -8.66
N ASP A 74 7.92 -6.96 -8.98
CA ASP A 74 7.18 -6.62 -10.20
C ASP A 74 8.07 -6.18 -11.38
N ILE A 75 9.38 -6.03 -11.17
CA ILE A 75 10.33 -5.67 -12.24
C ILE A 75 10.36 -6.76 -13.33
N PHE A 76 10.22 -8.02 -12.94
CA PHE A 76 10.23 -9.14 -13.87
C PHE A 76 8.82 -9.65 -14.16
N TYR A 77 8.57 -9.98 -15.43
CA TYR A 77 7.33 -10.63 -15.81
C TYR A 77 7.20 -12.01 -15.13
N SER A 78 6.12 -12.21 -14.43
CA SER A 78 5.80 -13.47 -13.75
C SER A 78 4.28 -13.60 -13.60
N PRO A 79 3.74 -14.81 -13.40
CA PRO A 79 2.32 -14.99 -13.09
C PRO A 79 1.87 -14.16 -11.88
N ARG A 80 2.75 -13.97 -10.91
CA ARG A 80 2.49 -13.14 -9.72
C ARG A 80 2.35 -11.66 -10.07
N SER A 81 3.26 -11.10 -10.89
CA SER A 81 3.18 -9.70 -11.30
C SER A 81 1.93 -9.43 -12.14
N VAL A 82 1.53 -10.36 -13.00
CA VAL A 82 0.25 -10.25 -13.75
C VAL A 82 -0.95 -10.19 -12.81
N ARG A 83 -1.02 -11.06 -11.79
CA ARG A 83 -2.10 -11.06 -10.80
C ARG A 83 -2.15 -9.76 -10.00
N VAL A 84 -0.99 -9.21 -9.65
CA VAL A 84 -0.88 -7.92 -8.96
C VAL A 84 -1.43 -6.80 -9.83
N ILE A 85 -1.06 -6.74 -11.10
CA ILE A 85 -1.55 -5.74 -12.06
C ILE A 85 -3.08 -5.83 -12.20
N GLU A 86 -3.64 -7.03 -12.35
CA GLU A 86 -5.09 -7.24 -12.37
C GLU A 86 -5.78 -6.74 -11.10
N GLY A 87 -5.16 -6.97 -9.93
CA GLY A 87 -5.66 -6.48 -8.64
C GLY A 87 -5.67 -4.95 -8.57
N VAL A 88 -4.61 -4.30 -9.04
CA VAL A 88 -4.51 -2.84 -9.12
C VAL A 88 -5.59 -2.27 -10.04
N GLU A 89 -5.76 -2.86 -11.22
CA GLU A 89 -6.79 -2.44 -12.18
C GLU A 89 -8.20 -2.53 -11.58
N ARG A 90 -8.53 -3.64 -10.92
CA ARG A 90 -9.83 -3.80 -10.24
C ARG A 90 -10.06 -2.76 -9.16
N PHE A 91 -9.02 -2.48 -8.36
CA PHE A 91 -9.11 -1.45 -7.32
C PHE A 91 -9.36 -0.07 -7.92
N LEU A 92 -8.61 0.32 -8.94
CA LEU A 92 -8.76 1.62 -9.61
C LEU A 92 -10.15 1.76 -10.25
N ASN A 93 -10.63 0.72 -10.93
CA ASN A 93 -11.97 0.72 -11.52
C ASN A 93 -13.06 0.88 -10.46
N ARG A 94 -12.93 0.21 -9.31
CA ARG A 94 -13.88 0.33 -8.21
C ARG A 94 -13.89 1.73 -7.61
N VAL A 95 -12.71 2.32 -7.37
CA VAL A 95 -12.58 3.69 -6.86
C VAL A 95 -13.19 4.68 -7.85
N TYR A 96 -12.90 4.54 -9.13
CA TYR A 96 -13.45 5.39 -10.18
C TYR A 96 -14.97 5.32 -10.25
N GLN A 97 -15.54 4.11 -10.29
CA GLN A 97 -16.99 3.91 -10.33
C GLN A 97 -17.69 4.49 -9.10
N THR A 98 -17.14 4.27 -7.91
CA THR A 98 -17.67 4.81 -6.66
C THR A 98 -17.72 6.33 -6.69
N ARG A 99 -16.68 6.98 -7.19
CA ARG A 99 -16.64 8.45 -7.32
C ARG A 99 -17.63 8.97 -8.37
N ALA A 100 -17.71 8.29 -9.50
CA ALA A 100 -18.60 8.69 -10.61
C ALA A 100 -20.09 8.55 -10.26
N GLN A 101 -20.45 7.57 -9.41
CA GLN A 101 -21.84 7.26 -9.06
C GLN A 101 -22.27 7.86 -7.72
N GLY A 102 -21.39 8.52 -6.97
CA GLY A 102 -21.68 9.04 -5.63
C GLY A 102 -22.01 7.96 -4.60
N VAL A 103 -21.63 6.71 -4.87
CA VAL A 103 -21.84 5.57 -3.99
C VAL A 103 -20.79 5.60 -2.87
N PRO A 104 -21.15 5.30 -1.59
CA PRO A 104 -20.18 5.16 -0.52
C PRO A 104 -19.07 4.17 -0.90
N GLY A 105 -17.82 4.51 -0.56
CA GLY A 105 -16.67 3.67 -0.82
C GLY A 105 -16.78 2.28 -0.19
N PRO A 106 -15.96 1.31 -0.62
CA PRO A 106 -15.91 -0.01 -0.02
C PRO A 106 -15.58 0.07 1.47
N PRO A 107 -16.03 -0.90 2.28
CA PRO A 107 -15.77 -0.90 3.71
C PRO A 107 -14.28 -0.82 4.02
N LYS A 108 -13.91 -0.08 5.05
CA LYS A 108 -12.52 0.22 5.48
C LYS A 108 -11.61 -1.01 5.70
N HIS A 109 -12.18 -2.20 5.77
CA HIS A 109 -11.50 -3.42 6.19
C HIS A 109 -11.50 -4.55 5.15
N GLU A 110 -11.76 -4.26 3.90
CA GLU A 110 -11.65 -5.29 2.87
C GLU A 110 -10.18 -5.74 2.76
N ARG A 111 -9.85 -6.86 3.40
CA ARG A 111 -8.65 -7.62 3.03
C ARG A 111 -8.93 -8.15 1.63
N VAL A 112 -8.22 -7.66 0.64
CA VAL A 112 -8.06 -8.43 -0.58
C VAL A 112 -7.42 -9.73 -0.12
N ALA A 113 -8.18 -10.82 -0.17
CA ALA A 113 -7.65 -12.16 0.10
C ALA A 113 -6.36 -12.28 -0.70
N ALA A 114 -5.31 -12.74 -0.03
CA ALA A 114 -3.99 -12.84 -0.62
C ALA A 114 -4.13 -13.28 -2.08
N LEU A 115 -3.51 -12.53 -3.00
CA LEU A 115 -3.37 -12.95 -4.39
C LEU A 115 -2.45 -14.18 -4.40
N ASN A 116 -2.84 -15.18 -3.61
CA ASN A 116 -2.26 -16.50 -3.63
C ASN A 116 -2.58 -17.04 -5.01
N GLY A 117 -1.63 -16.86 -5.92
CA GLY A 117 -1.67 -17.60 -7.12
C GLY A 117 -1.87 -19.05 -6.73
N ALA A 118 -3.06 -19.58 -6.97
CA ALA A 118 -3.18 -20.99 -7.14
C ALA A 118 -2.10 -21.39 -8.13
N ALA A 119 -1.27 -22.30 -7.68
CA ALA A 119 -0.19 -22.85 -8.48
C ALA A 119 -0.71 -23.27 -9.86
#